data_b6335593e89037069fb3ed25ab741798
#
_entry.id   b6335593e89037069fb3ed25ab741798
#
_cell.length_a   1.000
_cell.length_b   1.000
_cell.length_c   1.000
_cell.angle_alpha   90.00
_cell.angle_beta   90.00
_cell.angle_gamma   90.00
#
_symmetry.space_group_name_H-M   'P 1'
#
loop_
_entity.id
_entity.type
_entity.pdbx_description
1 polymer ?
#
loop_
_entity_poly.entity_id
_entity_poly.type
_entity_poly.pdbx_seq_one_letter_code
_entity_poly.pdbx_strand_id
1 'polypeptide(L)'
;MSMHYLLLKNIEKNMNKSFGLHSAEIASSIVKKGVKKRRQNNNRLKFFGRLAVGLAVSFLFFLFFSIFSKGIPGFFQYYVSIEIYFDRERLDPKSDLSAESLYNGDAREMVNEALYKIINPKGRSEKKSAKKIISSAADQRLIKLILNNPKILNTTQTVEFALDDDVDSFLRGYIKKETPEKDRRINDKVIKFIETLENQNKILYKFSDYILSGSASRSPEIAGIKGALIGSILTLIVCFLISFP
;
A
#
# COMPACT_ATOMS: atom_id res chain seq x y z
N MET A 1 -2.92 -101.00 -28.60
CA MET A 1 -3.87 -100.05 -27.93
C MET A 1 -3.19 -98.79 -27.31
N SER A 2 -1.87 -98.70 -27.40
CA SER A 2 -1.13 -97.61 -26.66
C SER A 2 -0.83 -96.31 -27.46
N MET A 3 -0.67 -96.42 -28.76
CA MET A 3 -0.21 -95.26 -29.57
C MET A 3 -1.30 -94.21 -29.90
N HIS A 4 -2.53 -94.66 -30.08
CA HIS A 4 -3.66 -93.82 -30.34
C HIS A 4 -4.07 -93.00 -29.11
N TYR A 5 -3.94 -93.55 -27.94
CA TYR A 5 -4.19 -92.86 -26.66
C TYR A 5 -3.17 -91.73 -26.35
N LEU A 6 -1.93 -91.93 -26.70
CA LEU A 6 -0.86 -90.94 -26.55
C LEU A 6 -1.00 -89.81 -27.54
N LEU A 7 -1.45 -90.10 -28.75
CA LEU A 7 -1.76 -89.04 -29.74
C LEU A 7 -2.93 -88.15 -29.32
N LEU A 8 -4.02 -88.76 -28.86
CA LEU A 8 -5.20 -88.02 -28.38
C LEU A 8 -4.84 -87.14 -27.18
N LYS A 9 -4.10 -87.61 -26.24
CA LYS A 9 -3.62 -86.88 -25.03
C LYS A 9 -2.70 -85.72 -25.40
N ASN A 10 -1.86 -85.88 -26.43
CA ASN A 10 -1.03 -84.77 -26.92
C ASN A 10 -1.78 -83.72 -27.67
N ILE A 11 -2.81 -84.13 -28.46
CA ILE A 11 -3.71 -83.13 -29.16
C ILE A 11 -4.50 -82.38 -28.12
N GLU A 12 -5.09 -83.01 -27.12
CA GLU A 12 -5.83 -82.36 -26.03
C GLU A 12 -4.97 -81.41 -25.23
N LYS A 13 -3.74 -81.77 -24.88
CA LYS A 13 -2.78 -80.93 -24.17
C LYS A 13 -2.36 -79.73 -25.01
N ASN A 14 -2.21 -79.84 -26.35
CA ASN A 14 -1.85 -78.74 -27.25
C ASN A 14 -3.03 -77.85 -27.46
N MET A 15 -4.28 -78.36 -27.57
CA MET A 15 -5.52 -77.57 -27.64
C MET A 15 -5.71 -76.75 -26.36
N ASN A 16 -5.59 -77.38 -25.20
CA ASN A 16 -5.74 -76.67 -23.90
C ASN A 16 -4.68 -75.58 -23.74
N LYS A 17 -3.44 -75.85 -24.19
CA LYS A 17 -2.37 -74.87 -24.14
C LYS A 17 -2.59 -73.70 -25.11
N SER A 18 -3.09 -73.95 -26.33
CA SER A 18 -3.43 -72.92 -27.29
C SER A 18 -4.64 -72.09 -26.85
N PHE A 19 -5.66 -72.71 -26.27
CA PHE A 19 -6.82 -72.05 -25.71
C PHE A 19 -6.49 -71.19 -24.51
N GLY A 20 -5.61 -71.68 -23.65
CA GLY A 20 -5.11 -70.91 -22.51
C GLY A 20 -4.26 -69.68 -22.92
N LEU A 21 -3.42 -69.85 -23.95
CA LEU A 21 -2.65 -68.72 -24.52
C LEU A 21 -3.55 -67.68 -25.19
N HIS A 22 -4.54 -68.09 -25.93
CA HIS A 22 -5.47 -67.18 -26.61
C HIS A 22 -6.37 -66.41 -25.61
N SER A 23 -6.84 -67.08 -24.57
CA SER A 23 -7.60 -66.46 -23.52
C SER A 23 -6.74 -65.43 -22.70
N ALA A 24 -5.47 -65.76 -22.45
CA ALA A 24 -4.54 -64.87 -21.77
C ALA A 24 -4.20 -63.63 -22.63
N GLU A 25 -4.06 -63.78 -23.95
CA GLU A 25 -3.86 -62.65 -24.86
C GLU A 25 -5.08 -61.72 -24.92
N ILE A 26 -6.27 -62.26 -25.00
CA ILE A 26 -7.54 -61.50 -24.94
C ILE A 26 -7.64 -60.74 -23.63
N ALA A 27 -7.42 -61.42 -22.50
CA ALA A 27 -7.43 -60.79 -21.18
C ALA A 27 -6.42 -59.67 -21.06
N SER A 28 -5.18 -59.90 -21.56
CA SER A 28 -4.14 -58.88 -21.55
C SER A 28 -4.49 -57.67 -22.40
N SER A 29 -5.12 -57.86 -23.54
CA SER A 29 -5.58 -56.77 -24.43
C SER A 29 -6.67 -55.93 -23.80
N ILE A 30 -7.64 -56.57 -23.14
CA ILE A 30 -8.72 -55.87 -22.40
C ILE A 30 -8.16 -55.05 -21.24
N VAL A 31 -7.23 -55.64 -20.47
CA VAL A 31 -6.55 -54.93 -19.38
C VAL A 31 -5.74 -53.76 -19.91
N LYS A 32 -4.94 -53.96 -20.96
CA LYS A 32 -4.19 -52.84 -21.60
C LYS A 32 -5.08 -51.70 -22.09
N LYS A 33 -6.22 -52.01 -22.73
CA LYS A 33 -7.21 -51.01 -23.13
C LYS A 33 -7.79 -50.24 -21.95
N GLY A 34 -8.17 -50.97 -20.89
CA GLY A 34 -8.70 -50.41 -19.65
C GLY A 34 -7.68 -49.51 -18.94
N VAL A 35 -6.43 -49.91 -18.84
CA VAL A 35 -5.32 -49.12 -18.25
C VAL A 35 -5.08 -47.86 -19.07
N LYS A 36 -5.06 -47.93 -20.41
CA LYS A 36 -4.87 -46.77 -21.28
C LYS A 36 -5.98 -45.73 -21.09
N LYS A 37 -7.25 -46.17 -21.02
CA LYS A 37 -8.40 -45.29 -20.79
C LYS A 37 -8.35 -44.62 -19.40
N ARG A 38 -8.02 -45.39 -18.35
CA ARG A 38 -7.83 -44.87 -16.99
C ARG A 38 -6.68 -43.85 -16.92
N ARG A 39 -5.56 -44.15 -17.58
CA ARG A 39 -4.42 -43.23 -17.64
C ARG A 39 -4.76 -41.91 -18.36
N GLN A 40 -5.53 -41.96 -19.46
CA GLN A 40 -6.00 -40.77 -20.16
C GLN A 40 -6.93 -39.92 -19.28
N ASN A 41 -7.89 -40.54 -18.58
CA ASN A 41 -8.78 -39.84 -17.67
C ASN A 41 -8.01 -39.24 -16.47
N ASN A 42 -7.05 -39.97 -15.92
CA ASN A 42 -6.20 -39.46 -14.85
C ASN A 42 -5.35 -38.26 -15.30
N ASN A 43 -4.83 -38.31 -16.54
CA ASN A 43 -4.07 -37.17 -17.08
C ASN A 43 -4.96 -35.94 -17.32
N ARG A 44 -6.21 -36.14 -17.77
CA ARG A 44 -7.20 -35.05 -17.86
C ARG A 44 -7.51 -34.44 -16.49
N LEU A 45 -7.77 -35.26 -15.48
CA LEU A 45 -7.99 -34.81 -14.10
C LEU A 45 -6.78 -34.05 -13.57
N LYS A 46 -5.58 -34.55 -13.78
CA LYS A 46 -4.34 -33.84 -13.40
C LYS A 46 -4.19 -32.51 -14.12
N PHE A 47 -4.54 -32.44 -15.41
CA PHE A 47 -4.52 -31.21 -16.18
C PHE A 47 -5.51 -30.18 -15.63
N PHE A 48 -6.76 -30.57 -15.41
CA PHE A 48 -7.78 -29.68 -14.84
C PHE A 48 -7.45 -29.27 -13.41
N GLY A 49 -6.88 -30.18 -12.60
CA GLY A 49 -6.41 -29.87 -11.26
C GLY A 49 -5.29 -28.82 -11.28
N ARG A 50 -4.30 -28.98 -12.18
CA ARG A 50 -3.21 -27.98 -12.35
C ARG A 50 -3.74 -26.65 -12.87
N LEU A 51 -4.70 -26.69 -13.81
CA LEU A 51 -5.37 -25.49 -14.33
C LEU A 51 -6.11 -24.75 -13.22
N ALA A 52 -6.89 -25.46 -12.40
CA ALA A 52 -7.62 -24.88 -11.28
C ALA A 52 -6.68 -24.22 -10.27
N VAL A 53 -5.59 -24.89 -9.89
CA VAL A 53 -4.56 -24.33 -9.02
C VAL A 53 -3.90 -23.11 -9.66
N GLY A 54 -3.55 -23.18 -10.95
CA GLY A 54 -2.98 -22.07 -11.70
C GLY A 54 -3.91 -20.85 -11.73
N LEU A 55 -5.20 -21.07 -11.95
CA LEU A 55 -6.21 -20.00 -11.90
C LEU A 55 -6.31 -19.39 -10.49
N ALA A 56 -6.36 -20.22 -9.44
CA ALA A 56 -6.42 -19.74 -8.07
C ALA A 56 -5.20 -18.87 -7.72
N VAL A 57 -3.99 -19.31 -8.09
CA VAL A 57 -2.76 -18.55 -7.89
C VAL A 57 -2.77 -17.25 -8.72
N SER A 58 -3.27 -17.29 -9.96
CA SER A 58 -3.39 -16.10 -10.79
C SER A 58 -4.36 -15.06 -10.20
N PHE A 59 -5.50 -15.50 -9.67
CA PHE A 59 -6.42 -14.60 -8.96
C PHE A 59 -5.80 -14.03 -7.69
N LEU A 60 -5.07 -14.83 -6.93
CA LEU A 60 -4.36 -14.36 -5.74
C LEU A 60 -3.30 -13.30 -6.13
N PHE A 61 -2.53 -13.57 -7.18
CA PHE A 61 -1.54 -12.62 -7.69
C PHE A 61 -2.20 -11.33 -8.16
N PHE A 62 -3.30 -11.41 -8.91
CA PHE A 62 -4.07 -10.25 -9.37
C PHE A 62 -4.60 -9.42 -8.20
N LEU A 63 -5.11 -10.09 -7.15
CA LEU A 63 -5.57 -9.43 -5.93
C LEU A 63 -4.44 -8.66 -5.25
N PHE A 64 -3.29 -9.30 -5.02
CA PHE A 64 -2.12 -8.62 -4.45
C PHE A 64 -1.66 -7.45 -5.33
N PHE A 65 -1.56 -7.67 -6.64
CA PHE A 65 -1.19 -6.62 -7.57
C PHE A 65 -2.14 -5.42 -7.50
N SER A 66 -3.46 -5.68 -7.44
CA SER A 66 -4.46 -4.62 -7.29
C SER A 66 -4.31 -3.85 -5.98
N ILE A 67 -4.06 -4.56 -4.86
CA ILE A 67 -3.84 -3.92 -3.56
C ILE A 67 -2.58 -3.06 -3.58
N PHE A 68 -1.46 -3.61 -4.05
CA PHE A 68 -0.20 -2.87 -4.11
C PHE A 68 -0.26 -1.68 -5.06
N SER A 69 -0.84 -1.85 -6.24
CA SER A 69 -0.98 -0.77 -7.23
C SER A 69 -1.77 0.43 -6.68
N LYS A 70 -2.81 0.17 -5.89
CA LYS A 70 -3.62 1.22 -5.26
C LYS A 70 -3.04 1.72 -3.94
N GLY A 71 -2.31 0.87 -3.22
CA GLY A 71 -1.76 1.18 -1.90
C GLY A 71 -0.44 1.96 -1.97
N ILE A 72 0.44 1.65 -2.92
CA ILE A 72 1.76 2.30 -3.04
C ILE A 72 1.66 3.83 -3.14
N PRO A 73 0.76 4.44 -3.95
CA PRO A 73 0.62 5.90 -3.98
C PRO A 73 0.27 6.52 -2.62
N GLY A 74 -0.36 5.75 -1.72
CA GLY A 74 -0.69 6.21 -0.36
C GLY A 74 0.54 6.44 0.53
N PHE A 75 1.69 5.85 0.18
CA PHE A 75 2.95 6.09 0.90
C PHE A 75 3.64 7.40 0.50
N PHE A 76 3.16 8.08 -0.52
CA PHE A 76 3.71 9.35 -0.98
C PHE A 76 2.68 10.45 -0.76
N GLN A 77 3.13 11.66 -0.54
CA GLN A 77 2.26 12.84 -0.41
C GLN A 77 2.97 14.09 -0.90
N TYR A 78 2.19 15.13 -1.13
CA TYR A 78 2.71 16.42 -1.56
C TYR A 78 3.12 17.26 -0.36
N TYR A 79 4.25 17.95 -0.52
CA TYR A 79 4.84 18.88 0.43
C TYR A 79 5.05 20.22 -0.24
N VAL A 80 5.02 21.29 0.54
CA VAL A 80 5.47 22.61 0.11
C VAL A 80 6.77 22.97 0.80
N SER A 81 7.75 23.42 0.01
CA SER A 81 9.07 23.88 0.48
C SER A 81 9.07 25.38 0.71
N ILE A 82 9.27 25.81 1.94
CA ILE A 82 9.19 27.20 2.36
C ILE A 82 10.44 27.60 3.14
N GLU A 83 10.99 28.76 2.84
CA GLU A 83 12.07 29.37 3.62
C GLU A 83 11.49 30.13 4.82
N ILE A 84 11.92 29.76 6.03
CA ILE A 84 11.48 30.36 7.28
C ILE A 84 12.69 30.83 8.07
N TYR A 85 12.63 32.07 8.54
CA TYR A 85 13.55 32.58 9.56
C TYR A 85 13.03 32.15 10.95
N PHE A 86 13.84 31.41 11.69
CA PHE A 86 13.48 30.87 13.00
C PHE A 86 13.75 31.90 14.10
N ASP A 87 12.88 32.89 14.23
CA ASP A 87 12.97 33.92 15.25
C ASP A 87 12.80 33.32 16.65
N ARG A 88 13.87 33.36 17.45
CA ARG A 88 13.90 32.79 18.79
C ARG A 88 12.89 33.44 19.73
N GLU A 89 12.77 34.76 19.70
CA GLU A 89 11.88 35.50 20.62
C GLU A 89 10.41 35.13 20.39
N ARG A 90 10.03 34.95 19.15
CA ARG A 90 8.65 34.56 18.78
C ARG A 90 8.37 33.07 19.01
N LEU A 91 9.36 32.20 18.79
CA LEU A 91 9.20 30.75 18.91
C LEU A 91 9.34 30.26 20.34
N ASP A 92 10.19 30.88 21.14
CA ASP A 92 10.51 30.48 22.52
C ASP A 92 10.39 31.69 23.47
N PRO A 93 9.15 32.15 23.79
CA PRO A 93 8.94 33.34 24.60
C PRO A 93 9.49 33.23 26.03
N LYS A 94 9.64 32.02 26.58
CA LYS A 94 10.26 31.81 27.89
C LYS A 94 11.78 31.66 27.81
N SER A 95 12.36 31.51 26.62
CA SER A 95 13.79 31.30 26.37
C SER A 95 14.40 30.07 27.07
N ASP A 96 13.57 29.08 27.41
CA ASP A 96 13.96 27.86 28.11
C ASP A 96 14.00 26.60 27.25
N LEU A 97 13.63 26.74 25.96
CA LEU A 97 13.52 25.64 24.99
C LEU A 97 12.61 24.49 25.44
N SER A 98 11.76 24.74 26.42
CA SER A 98 10.79 23.73 26.84
C SER A 98 9.72 23.49 25.76
N ALA A 99 9.21 22.27 25.70
CA ALA A 99 8.11 21.97 24.77
C ALA A 99 6.92 22.91 25.02
N GLU A 100 6.64 23.24 26.28
CA GLU A 100 5.55 24.16 26.67
C GLU A 100 5.80 25.57 26.12
N SER A 101 7.01 26.11 26.21
CA SER A 101 7.35 27.42 25.67
C SER A 101 7.18 27.46 24.15
N LEU A 102 7.69 26.45 23.46
CA LEU A 102 7.59 26.34 22.01
C LEU A 102 6.15 26.16 21.50
N TYR A 103 5.29 25.43 22.26
CA TYR A 103 3.86 25.31 21.92
C TYR A 103 3.07 26.61 22.14
N ASN A 104 3.53 27.46 23.06
CA ASN A 104 2.94 28.77 23.30
C ASN A 104 3.51 29.88 22.38
N GLY A 105 4.52 29.56 21.59
CA GLY A 105 5.10 30.47 20.60
C GLY A 105 4.28 30.59 19.31
N ASP A 106 4.67 31.53 18.48
CA ASP A 106 3.97 31.89 17.24
C ASP A 106 4.32 31.00 16.03
N ALA A 107 4.69 29.73 16.26
CA ALA A 107 5.16 28.82 15.21
C ALA A 107 4.19 28.75 14.01
N ARG A 108 2.88 28.66 14.26
CA ARG A 108 1.86 28.59 13.20
C ARG A 108 1.80 29.88 12.38
N GLU A 109 1.85 31.03 13.03
CA GLU A 109 1.75 32.30 12.32
C GLU A 109 3.01 32.59 11.50
N MET A 110 4.17 32.17 11.99
CA MET A 110 5.42 32.26 11.21
C MET A 110 5.38 31.42 9.93
N VAL A 111 4.82 30.21 9.96
CA VAL A 111 4.60 29.39 8.76
C VAL A 111 3.64 30.12 7.80
N ASN A 112 2.55 30.66 8.31
CA ASN A 112 1.59 31.40 7.50
C ASN A 112 2.22 32.66 6.85
N GLU A 113 2.99 33.43 7.61
CA GLU A 113 3.70 34.63 7.09
C GLU A 113 4.70 34.25 5.99
N ALA A 114 5.45 33.18 6.18
CA ALA A 114 6.39 32.68 5.18
C ALA A 114 5.67 32.24 3.89
N LEU A 115 4.54 31.53 4.02
CA LEU A 115 3.68 31.17 2.89
C LEU A 115 3.13 32.43 2.18
N TYR A 116 2.67 33.42 2.94
CA TYR A 116 2.11 34.67 2.36
C TYR A 116 3.14 35.46 1.56
N LYS A 117 4.43 35.39 1.90
CA LYS A 117 5.49 36.01 1.09
C LYS A 117 5.57 35.40 -0.31
N ILE A 118 5.23 34.13 -0.44
CA ILE A 118 5.28 33.40 -1.72
C ILE A 118 4.03 33.66 -2.55
N ILE A 119 2.83 33.52 -1.95
CA ILE A 119 1.54 33.56 -2.68
C ILE A 119 0.86 34.92 -2.69
N ASN A 120 1.34 35.88 -1.87
CA ASN A 120 0.89 37.25 -1.78
C ASN A 120 -0.64 37.42 -1.70
N PRO A 121 -1.32 36.87 -0.69
CA PRO A 121 -2.77 36.90 -0.57
C PRO A 121 -3.27 38.30 -0.25
N LYS A 122 -4.27 38.78 -1.02
CA LYS A 122 -4.88 40.10 -0.87
C LYS A 122 -6.10 40.01 0.04
N GLY A 123 -6.01 40.65 1.21
CA GLY A 123 -7.14 40.78 2.11
C GLY A 123 -7.42 39.54 2.97
N ARG A 124 -8.39 39.69 3.89
CA ARG A 124 -8.70 38.71 4.93
C ARG A 124 -9.22 37.37 4.37
N SER A 125 -10.03 37.40 3.32
CA SER A 125 -10.62 36.19 2.73
C SER A 125 -9.56 35.29 2.08
N GLU A 126 -8.61 35.88 1.35
CA GLU A 126 -7.52 35.13 0.71
C GLU A 126 -6.55 34.58 1.72
N LYS A 127 -6.22 35.35 2.78
CA LYS A 127 -5.40 34.85 3.90
C LYS A 127 -6.05 33.62 4.59
N LYS A 128 -7.39 33.64 4.76
CA LYS A 128 -8.12 32.50 5.30
C LYS A 128 -8.04 31.26 4.37
N SER A 129 -8.11 31.48 3.06
CA SER A 129 -7.96 30.41 2.07
C SER A 129 -6.52 29.87 2.03
N ALA A 130 -5.52 30.75 2.09
CA ALA A 130 -4.12 30.39 2.12
C ALA A 130 -3.73 29.50 3.32
N LYS A 131 -4.30 29.75 4.50
CA LYS A 131 -4.09 28.93 5.70
C LYS A 131 -4.53 27.47 5.55
N LYS A 132 -5.40 27.18 4.55
CA LYS A 132 -5.86 25.82 4.24
C LYS A 132 -4.95 25.04 3.29
N ILE A 133 -3.84 25.63 2.85
CA ILE A 133 -2.93 24.96 1.91
C ILE A 133 -2.02 24.00 2.67
N ILE A 134 -1.55 24.40 3.84
CA ILE A 134 -0.59 23.65 4.65
C ILE A 134 -1.35 22.93 5.77
N SER A 135 -0.92 21.71 6.05
CA SER A 135 -1.42 20.89 7.16
C SER A 135 -1.60 21.68 8.46
N SER A 136 -2.66 21.37 9.17
CA SER A 136 -2.92 21.94 10.52
C SER A 136 -1.79 21.68 11.52
N ALA A 137 -0.93 20.69 11.27
CA ALA A 137 0.18 20.31 12.14
C ALA A 137 1.55 20.92 11.75
N ALA A 138 1.55 21.97 10.94
CA ALA A 138 2.79 22.63 10.52
C ALA A 138 3.59 23.24 11.70
N ASP A 139 2.92 23.73 12.72
CA ASP A 139 3.50 24.20 13.97
C ASP A 139 4.25 23.07 14.70
N GLN A 140 3.64 21.90 14.81
CA GLN A 140 4.28 20.72 15.40
C GLN A 140 5.56 20.31 14.66
N ARG A 141 5.57 20.46 13.31
CA ARG A 141 6.76 20.20 12.50
C ARG A 141 7.89 21.16 12.87
N LEU A 142 7.62 22.47 13.00
CA LEU A 142 8.61 23.45 13.41
C LEU A 142 9.14 23.16 14.82
N ILE A 143 8.25 22.92 15.76
CA ILE A 143 8.62 22.63 17.16
C ILE A 143 9.51 21.39 17.23
N LYS A 144 9.16 20.32 16.50
CA LYS A 144 9.98 19.10 16.41
C LYS A 144 11.38 19.36 15.84
N LEU A 145 11.49 20.23 14.83
CA LEU A 145 12.78 20.59 14.25
C LEU A 145 13.65 21.34 15.27
N ILE A 146 13.07 22.28 16.02
CA ILE A 146 13.79 23.05 17.08
C ILE A 146 14.24 22.12 18.20
N LEU A 147 13.39 21.24 18.70
CA LEU A 147 13.71 20.28 19.75
C LEU A 147 14.84 19.32 19.34
N ASN A 148 14.84 18.90 18.06
CA ASN A 148 15.91 18.04 17.55
C ASN A 148 17.22 18.77 17.28
N ASN A 149 17.16 20.05 16.92
CA ASN A 149 18.33 20.86 16.63
C ASN A 149 18.10 22.34 17.01
N PRO A 150 18.33 22.72 18.28
CA PRO A 150 18.14 24.11 18.72
C PRO A 150 19.01 25.14 18.03
N LYS A 151 20.10 24.71 17.34
CA LYS A 151 21.02 25.61 16.64
C LYS A 151 20.40 26.28 15.40
N ILE A 152 19.23 25.82 14.95
CA ILE A 152 18.51 26.44 13.83
C ILE A 152 17.85 27.77 14.20
N LEU A 153 17.69 28.06 15.50
CA LEU A 153 17.16 29.33 15.97
C LEU A 153 18.06 30.49 15.49
N ASN A 154 17.42 31.60 15.15
CA ASN A 154 18.03 32.79 14.56
C ASN A 154 18.73 32.52 13.19
N THR A 155 18.32 31.45 12.49
CA THR A 155 18.80 31.17 11.12
C THR A 155 17.60 31.03 10.15
N THR A 156 17.86 31.21 8.87
CA THR A 156 16.87 30.90 7.81
C THR A 156 17.09 29.46 7.34
N GLN A 157 16.04 28.67 7.35
CA GLN A 157 16.06 27.29 6.89
C GLN A 157 14.91 27.05 5.90
N THR A 158 15.17 26.19 4.93
CA THR A 158 14.13 25.65 4.06
C THR A 158 13.44 24.47 4.75
N VAL A 159 12.17 24.59 5.01
CA VAL A 159 11.38 23.55 5.67
C VAL A 159 10.30 23.06 4.73
N GLU A 160 10.12 21.75 4.71
CA GLU A 160 9.06 21.09 3.95
C GLU A 160 7.89 20.76 4.85
N PHE A 161 6.72 21.28 4.50
CA PHE A 161 5.47 21.04 5.20
C PHE A 161 4.56 20.17 4.36
N ALA A 162 3.91 19.18 5.00
CA ALA A 162 2.83 18.45 4.36
C ALA A 162 1.72 19.40 3.94
N LEU A 163 1.19 19.22 2.75
CA LEU A 163 -0.01 19.94 2.33
C LEU A 163 -1.24 19.37 3.06
N ASP A 164 -2.28 20.17 3.14
CA ASP A 164 -3.57 19.73 3.65
C ASP A 164 -4.14 18.58 2.80
N ASP A 165 -4.94 17.68 3.40
CA ASP A 165 -5.51 16.51 2.75
C ASP A 165 -6.33 16.85 1.50
N ASP A 166 -7.12 17.90 1.55
CA ASP A 166 -7.92 18.35 0.42
C ASP A 166 -7.04 18.88 -0.73
N VAL A 167 -5.91 19.51 -0.41
CA VAL A 167 -4.93 20.01 -1.39
C VAL A 167 -4.15 18.82 -2.01
N ASP A 168 -3.72 17.87 -1.20
CA ASP A 168 -3.07 16.65 -1.68
C ASP A 168 -4.01 15.86 -2.60
N SER A 169 -5.29 15.74 -2.23
CA SER A 169 -6.33 15.10 -3.05
C SER A 169 -6.57 15.82 -4.39
N PHE A 170 -6.48 17.14 -4.41
CA PHE A 170 -6.57 17.92 -5.64
C PHE A 170 -5.36 17.66 -6.55
N LEU A 171 -4.16 17.71 -6.02
CA LEU A 171 -2.92 17.46 -6.78
C LEU A 171 -2.83 16.02 -7.31
N ARG A 172 -3.46 15.06 -6.64
CA ARG A 172 -3.62 13.67 -7.13
C ARG A 172 -4.72 13.51 -8.18
N GLY A 173 -5.51 14.56 -8.44
CA GLY A 173 -6.63 14.51 -9.40
C GLY A 173 -7.91 13.84 -8.87
N TYR A 174 -7.99 13.58 -7.57
CA TYR A 174 -9.23 13.07 -6.95
C TYR A 174 -10.29 14.17 -6.84
N ILE A 175 -9.87 15.42 -6.63
CA ILE A 175 -10.72 16.60 -6.70
C ILE A 175 -10.42 17.30 -8.03
N LYS A 176 -11.44 17.41 -8.89
CA LYS A 176 -11.27 18.00 -10.23
C LYS A 176 -11.57 19.50 -10.23
N LYS A 177 -10.80 20.26 -10.99
CA LYS A 177 -10.99 21.72 -11.15
C LYS A 177 -12.33 22.07 -11.82
N GLU A 178 -12.81 21.19 -12.72
CA GLU A 178 -14.05 21.34 -13.47
C GLU A 178 -15.30 21.17 -12.59
N THR A 179 -15.17 20.55 -11.42
CA THR A 179 -16.27 20.43 -10.46
C THR A 179 -16.63 21.81 -9.93
N PRO A 180 -17.91 22.21 -9.90
CA PRO A 180 -18.32 23.49 -9.33
C PRO A 180 -17.82 23.69 -7.89
N GLU A 181 -17.40 24.92 -7.54
CA GLU A 181 -16.81 25.22 -6.22
C GLU A 181 -17.69 24.76 -5.04
N LYS A 182 -19.02 24.87 -5.18
CA LYS A 182 -19.99 24.46 -4.15
C LYS A 182 -19.99 22.96 -3.87
N ASP A 183 -19.54 22.14 -4.84
CA ASP A 183 -19.59 20.68 -4.78
C ASP A 183 -18.21 20.06 -4.49
N ARG A 184 -17.17 20.91 -4.24
CA ARG A 184 -15.83 20.48 -3.89
C ARG A 184 -15.35 21.07 -2.56
N ARG A 185 -14.43 20.38 -1.90
CA ARG A 185 -13.90 20.80 -0.59
C ARG A 185 -12.88 21.93 -0.67
N ILE A 186 -12.32 22.18 -1.85
CA ILE A 186 -11.31 23.19 -2.11
C ILE A 186 -11.93 24.34 -2.94
N ASN A 187 -11.66 25.59 -2.57
CA ASN A 187 -12.19 26.74 -3.27
C ASN A 187 -11.24 27.23 -4.39
N ASP A 188 -11.76 28.05 -5.33
CA ASP A 188 -11.01 28.56 -6.47
C ASP A 188 -9.77 29.37 -6.06
N LYS A 189 -9.82 30.06 -4.92
CA LYS A 189 -8.69 30.82 -4.41
C LYS A 189 -7.53 29.93 -4.01
N VAL A 190 -7.81 28.79 -3.35
CA VAL A 190 -6.78 27.81 -2.98
C VAL A 190 -6.17 27.19 -4.23
N ILE A 191 -6.97 26.85 -5.24
CA ILE A 191 -6.46 26.32 -6.52
C ILE A 191 -5.47 27.31 -7.16
N LYS A 192 -5.82 28.58 -7.20
CA LYS A 192 -4.95 29.65 -7.72
C LYS A 192 -3.61 29.74 -6.99
N PHE A 193 -3.64 29.58 -5.67
CA PHE A 193 -2.42 29.59 -4.86
C PHE A 193 -1.57 28.32 -5.09
N ILE A 194 -2.22 27.15 -5.27
CA ILE A 194 -1.53 25.91 -5.62
C ILE A 194 -0.82 26.08 -6.97
N GLU A 195 -1.50 26.58 -8.00
CA GLU A 195 -0.92 26.86 -9.31
C GLU A 195 0.29 27.83 -9.21
N THR A 196 0.22 28.82 -8.32
CA THR A 196 1.34 29.73 -8.06
C THR A 196 2.55 28.99 -7.46
N LEU A 197 2.31 28.09 -6.49
CA LEU A 197 3.35 27.29 -5.85
C LEU A 197 3.97 26.27 -6.82
N GLU A 198 3.16 25.66 -7.68
CA GLU A 198 3.63 24.75 -8.75
C GLU A 198 4.53 25.47 -9.75
N ASN A 199 4.09 26.65 -10.24
CA ASN A 199 4.87 27.48 -11.17
C ASN A 199 6.21 27.93 -10.60
N GLN A 200 6.32 28.03 -9.27
CA GLN A 200 7.57 28.36 -8.56
C GLN A 200 8.36 27.10 -8.15
N ASN A 201 7.96 25.91 -8.56
CA ASN A 201 8.58 24.64 -8.19
C ASN A 201 8.73 24.44 -6.67
N LYS A 202 7.76 24.96 -5.89
CA LYS A 202 7.75 24.83 -4.43
C LYS A 202 7.00 23.59 -3.94
N ILE A 203 6.30 22.87 -4.82
CA ILE A 203 5.58 21.63 -4.50
C ILE A 203 6.45 20.44 -4.82
N LEU A 204 6.56 19.53 -3.84
CA LEU A 204 7.38 18.31 -3.89
C LEU A 204 6.50 17.10 -3.64
N TYR A 205 6.61 16.06 -4.47
CA TYR A 205 5.96 14.78 -4.26
C TYR A 205 6.99 13.77 -3.78
N LYS A 206 6.87 13.30 -2.54
CA LYS A 206 7.85 12.40 -1.92
C LYS A 206 7.22 11.43 -0.94
N PHE A 207 7.99 10.43 -0.53
CA PHE A 207 7.60 9.48 0.51
C PHE A 207 7.23 10.21 1.81
N SER A 208 6.11 9.83 2.41
CA SER A 208 5.61 10.46 3.64
C SER A 208 6.37 9.97 4.86
N ASP A 209 7.12 10.89 5.49
CA ASP A 209 7.81 10.62 6.75
C ASP A 209 6.85 10.25 7.88
N TYR A 210 5.59 10.69 7.78
CA TYR A 210 4.57 10.49 8.81
C TYR A 210 4.03 9.07 8.87
N ILE A 211 4.00 8.34 7.76
CA ILE A 211 3.45 6.97 7.72
C ILE A 211 4.13 6.06 8.74
N LEU A 212 5.46 6.12 8.83
CA LEU A 212 6.22 5.25 9.72
C LEU A 212 6.53 5.90 11.07
N SER A 213 6.58 7.23 11.15
CA SER A 213 6.95 7.98 12.36
C SER A 213 5.78 8.64 13.06
N GLY A 214 4.67 8.87 12.37
CA GLY A 214 3.48 9.51 12.90
C GLY A 214 2.73 8.63 13.89
N SER A 215 2.06 9.29 14.82
CA SER A 215 1.08 8.67 15.72
C SER A 215 -0.33 8.80 15.14
N ALA A 216 -1.33 8.23 15.83
CA ALA A 216 -2.72 8.47 15.48
C ALA A 216 -3.03 9.97 15.53
N SER A 217 -3.54 10.51 14.43
CA SER A 217 -3.89 11.93 14.29
C SER A 217 -5.28 12.08 13.68
N ARG A 218 -5.97 13.20 14.01
CA ARG A 218 -7.21 13.59 13.35
C ARG A 218 -6.98 14.14 11.93
N SER A 219 -5.77 14.62 11.68
CA SER A 219 -5.35 15.12 10.37
C SER A 219 -4.75 13.98 9.57
N PRO A 220 -5.39 13.53 8.47
CA PRO A 220 -4.97 12.36 7.70
C PRO A 220 -3.55 12.47 7.17
N GLU A 221 -3.14 13.67 6.76
CA GLU A 221 -1.86 13.97 6.14
C GLU A 221 -0.64 13.74 7.06
N ILE A 222 -0.87 13.68 8.38
CA ILE A 222 0.19 13.42 9.38
C ILE A 222 -0.08 12.14 10.19
N ALA A 223 -1.14 11.42 9.88
CA ALA A 223 -1.45 10.17 10.55
C ALA A 223 -0.46 9.07 10.16
N GLY A 224 0.04 8.35 11.16
CA GLY A 224 0.96 7.23 10.96
C GLY A 224 0.34 5.88 11.34
N ILE A 225 0.88 4.82 10.74
CA ILE A 225 0.42 3.44 10.99
C ILE A 225 1.17 2.73 12.12
N LYS A 226 2.23 3.35 12.67
CA LYS A 226 3.12 2.74 13.66
C LYS A 226 2.37 2.19 14.87
N GLY A 227 1.47 2.98 15.45
CA GLY A 227 0.71 2.57 16.63
C GLY A 227 -0.22 1.39 16.35
N ALA A 228 -0.94 1.43 15.21
CA ALA A 228 -1.82 0.36 14.79
C ALA A 228 -1.04 -0.94 14.48
N LEU A 229 0.11 -0.83 13.82
CA LEU A 229 0.96 -1.96 13.49
C LEU A 229 1.50 -2.65 14.76
N ILE A 230 2.07 -1.87 15.69
CA ILE A 230 2.57 -2.39 16.97
C ILE A 230 1.44 -3.04 17.77
N GLY A 231 0.28 -2.38 17.86
CA GLY A 231 -0.89 -2.92 18.56
C GLY A 231 -1.35 -4.25 17.96
N SER A 232 -1.43 -4.35 16.65
CA SER A 232 -1.81 -5.59 15.96
C SER A 232 -0.81 -6.72 16.20
N ILE A 233 0.50 -6.44 16.14
CA ILE A 233 1.55 -7.43 16.42
C ILE A 233 1.46 -7.93 17.88
N LEU A 234 1.33 -7.02 18.84
CA LEU A 234 1.20 -7.39 20.24
C LEU A 234 -0.04 -8.25 20.51
N THR A 235 -1.18 -7.89 19.90
CA THR A 235 -2.41 -8.68 19.99
C THR A 235 -2.22 -10.09 19.43
N LEU A 236 -1.58 -10.21 18.27
CA LEU A 236 -1.28 -11.52 17.68
C LEU A 236 -0.37 -12.36 18.56
N ILE A 237 0.67 -11.74 19.16
CA ILE A 237 1.58 -12.44 20.09
C ILE A 237 0.81 -12.95 21.31
N VAL A 238 -0.02 -12.12 21.92
CA VAL A 238 -0.84 -12.53 23.09
C VAL A 238 -1.80 -13.65 22.71
N CYS A 239 -2.52 -13.53 21.59
CA CYS A 239 -3.41 -14.59 21.10
C CYS A 239 -2.66 -15.88 20.85
N PHE A 240 -1.47 -15.80 20.23
CA PHE A 240 -0.64 -16.97 19.98
C PHE A 240 -0.19 -17.65 21.28
N LEU A 241 0.32 -16.90 22.25
CA LEU A 241 0.76 -17.42 23.55
C LEU A 241 -0.39 -18.09 24.35
N ILE A 242 -1.60 -17.56 24.23
CA ILE A 242 -2.77 -18.16 24.90
C ILE A 242 -3.25 -19.42 24.15
N SER A 243 -3.15 -19.44 22.83
CA SER A 243 -3.66 -20.54 21.99
C SER A 243 -2.72 -21.74 21.93
N PHE A 244 -1.43 -21.55 22.20
CA PHE A 244 -0.40 -22.59 22.21
C PHE A 244 0.29 -22.65 23.58
N PRO A 245 -0.35 -23.29 24.57
CA PRO A 245 0.22 -23.46 25.91
C PRO A 245 1.41 -24.44 25.92
#